data_75cfde197d6cdcf597adf9f43b635ced
#
_entry.id   75cfde197d6cdcf597adf9f43b635ced
#
_cell.length_a   1.000
_cell.length_b   1.000
_cell.length_c   1.000
_cell.angle_alpha   90.00
_cell.angle_beta   90.00
_cell.angle_gamma   90.00
#
_symmetry.space_group_name_H-M   'P 1'
#
loop_
_entity.id
_entity.type
_entity.pdbx_description
1 polymer ?
#
loop_
_entity_poly.entity_id
_entity_poly.type
_entity_poly.pdbx_seq_one_letter_code
_entity_poly.pdbx_strand_id
1 'polypeptide(L)'
;MKIKSYYSRTVEDAMAAARQEMGPEAMLVNSRKTPPEARHLGEYEVVFGVVGAAVGPSEASLKLPGEPGEPFQVAPPPLGDRLSMEVADLKKELEGMRRAISRTAYSPSQWIGVSPDISDAYAALTAAEVSAELAREIVQSVGDSLNGRAAQRADGPAFQRALRDEISRRFTADATLGRGPAQPRIVAMVGPPGSGKTTTLVKLAVNYGLAARRPVLLLSMDTYRVAAADQLRSYAAILGVGFQLLETVSSLAQTIEENRGKELIFIDTPGLAYGDLADSESLAHFLATRGDIDTHLVLPASMKAADLSRMVDAFEILRPQHLLFTKLDETGTYGPIFGEAARSGKPLSFFTAGQRIPEDLEAASSERVLDLVLHGFGGRARSAA
;
A
#
# COMPACT_ATOMS: atom_id res chain seq x y z
N MET A 1 28.00 -10.23 -6.69
CA MET A 1 27.15 -11.35 -7.10
C MET A 1 27.53 -11.76 -8.52
N LYS A 2 27.97 -13.01 -8.76
CA LYS A 2 28.19 -13.50 -10.14
C LYS A 2 26.92 -14.20 -10.59
N ILE A 3 26.39 -13.80 -11.75
CA ILE A 3 25.18 -14.39 -12.35
C ILE A 3 25.58 -15.09 -13.65
N LYS A 4 25.08 -16.32 -13.87
CA LYS A 4 25.31 -17.09 -15.09
C LYS A 4 24.06 -17.85 -15.52
N SER A 5 23.81 -17.91 -16.83
CA SER A 5 22.69 -18.67 -17.42
C SER A 5 23.18 -20.02 -17.96
N TYR A 6 22.38 -21.05 -17.72
CA TYR A 6 22.59 -22.41 -18.20
C TYR A 6 21.42 -22.86 -19.06
N TYR A 7 21.68 -23.52 -20.15
CA TYR A 7 20.67 -24.09 -21.04
C TYR A 7 20.71 -25.61 -20.92
N SER A 8 19.57 -26.25 -20.68
CA SER A 8 19.49 -27.70 -20.52
C SER A 8 18.11 -28.24 -20.90
N ARG A 9 17.98 -29.56 -20.93
CA ARG A 9 16.68 -30.22 -21.19
C ARG A 9 15.77 -30.21 -19.97
N THR A 10 16.36 -30.22 -18.77
CA THR A 10 15.64 -30.17 -17.51
C THR A 10 16.25 -29.13 -16.58
N VAL A 11 15.45 -28.60 -15.65
CA VAL A 11 15.94 -27.64 -14.64
C VAL A 11 16.97 -28.33 -13.71
N GLU A 12 16.81 -29.62 -13.46
CA GLU A 12 17.70 -30.42 -12.62
C GLU A 12 19.10 -30.57 -13.22
N ASP A 13 19.21 -30.79 -14.53
CA ASP A 13 20.49 -30.83 -15.23
C ASP A 13 21.20 -29.46 -15.16
N ALA A 14 20.47 -28.38 -15.32
CA ALA A 14 21.01 -27.03 -15.15
C ALA A 14 21.51 -26.76 -13.72
N MET A 15 20.79 -27.25 -12.71
CA MET A 15 21.23 -27.16 -11.31
C MET A 15 22.51 -27.95 -11.04
N ALA A 16 22.63 -29.16 -11.61
CA ALA A 16 23.84 -29.96 -11.47
C ALA A 16 25.04 -29.25 -12.08
N ALA A 17 24.90 -28.73 -13.32
CA ALA A 17 25.95 -27.99 -14.00
C ALA A 17 26.34 -26.69 -13.24
N ALA A 18 25.37 -25.97 -12.73
CA ALA A 18 25.62 -24.76 -11.97
C ALA A 18 26.38 -25.03 -10.66
N ARG A 19 26.02 -26.08 -9.92
CA ARG A 19 26.74 -26.48 -8.70
C ARG A 19 28.15 -26.93 -8.97
N GLN A 20 28.38 -27.61 -10.09
CA GLN A 20 29.71 -28.06 -10.46
C GLN A 20 30.63 -26.89 -10.84
N GLU A 21 30.11 -25.85 -11.51
CA GLU A 21 30.90 -24.73 -11.99
C GLU A 21 30.96 -23.54 -11.00
N MET A 22 29.87 -23.22 -10.33
CA MET A 22 29.76 -22.07 -9.43
C MET A 22 29.86 -22.42 -7.95
N GLY A 23 29.92 -23.73 -7.64
CA GLY A 23 30.00 -24.21 -6.26
C GLY A 23 28.64 -24.55 -5.64
N PRO A 24 28.66 -25.21 -4.44
CA PRO A 24 27.44 -25.67 -3.76
C PRO A 24 26.49 -24.52 -3.31
N GLU A 25 27.02 -23.31 -3.23
CA GLU A 25 26.26 -22.09 -2.86
C GLU A 25 25.54 -21.43 -4.04
N ALA A 26 25.51 -22.08 -5.22
CA ALA A 26 24.79 -21.58 -6.39
C ALA A 26 23.28 -21.62 -6.13
N MET A 27 22.64 -20.45 -6.11
CA MET A 27 21.21 -20.26 -5.89
C MET A 27 20.51 -20.02 -7.21
N LEU A 28 19.36 -20.66 -7.39
CA LEU A 28 18.47 -20.42 -8.53
C LEU A 28 17.87 -19.02 -8.43
N VAL A 29 18.10 -18.18 -9.44
CA VAL A 29 17.56 -16.82 -9.52
C VAL A 29 16.30 -16.79 -10.38
N ASN A 30 16.33 -17.48 -11.54
CA ASN A 30 15.21 -17.52 -12.47
C ASN A 30 15.26 -18.77 -13.35
N SER A 31 14.10 -19.24 -13.81
CA SER A 31 14.00 -20.29 -14.81
C SER A 31 12.88 -19.99 -15.80
N ARG A 32 13.12 -20.14 -17.09
CA ARG A 32 12.12 -19.95 -18.15
C ARG A 32 12.30 -20.92 -19.29
N LYS A 33 11.25 -21.17 -20.07
CA LYS A 33 11.39 -21.92 -21.33
C LYS A 33 12.21 -21.10 -22.32
N THR A 34 13.15 -21.77 -22.98
CA THR A 34 14.04 -21.12 -23.94
C THR A 34 13.25 -20.53 -25.11
N PRO A 35 13.54 -19.28 -25.53
CA PRO A 35 12.91 -18.66 -26.69
C PRO A 35 13.15 -19.50 -27.96
N PRO A 36 12.26 -19.42 -28.97
CA PRO A 36 12.35 -20.23 -30.19
C PRO A 36 13.72 -20.20 -30.91
N GLU A 37 14.42 -19.07 -30.81
CA GLU A 37 15.71 -18.81 -31.46
C GLU A 37 16.88 -19.57 -30.79
N ALA A 38 16.76 -19.88 -29.48
CA ALA A 38 17.82 -20.53 -28.70
C ALA A 38 17.49 -21.99 -28.29
N ARG A 39 16.43 -22.60 -28.82
CA ARG A 39 16.02 -23.99 -28.52
C ARG A 39 17.05 -25.05 -28.83
N HIS A 40 17.99 -24.77 -29.72
CA HIS A 40 19.09 -25.67 -30.02
C HIS A 40 20.09 -25.82 -28.84
N LEU A 41 20.09 -24.92 -27.87
CA LEU A 41 20.93 -24.96 -26.68
C LEU A 41 20.29 -25.71 -25.50
N GLY A 42 18.94 -25.88 -25.48
CA GLY A 42 18.21 -26.56 -24.43
C GLY A 42 16.76 -26.10 -24.35
N GLU A 43 15.88 -26.84 -23.66
CA GLU A 43 14.46 -26.49 -23.50
C GLU A 43 14.23 -25.42 -22.44
N TYR A 44 15.16 -25.33 -21.48
CA TYR A 44 15.06 -24.36 -20.36
C TYR A 44 16.33 -23.52 -20.29
N GLU A 45 16.13 -22.23 -20.07
CA GLU A 45 17.15 -21.28 -19.64
C GLU A 45 17.00 -21.05 -18.15
N VAL A 46 18.06 -21.38 -17.38
CA VAL A 46 18.06 -21.32 -15.91
C VAL A 46 19.20 -20.44 -15.46
N VAL A 47 18.90 -19.42 -14.69
CA VAL A 47 19.85 -18.41 -14.21
C VAL A 47 20.21 -18.69 -12.77
N PHE A 48 21.51 -18.80 -12.48
CA PHE A 48 22.04 -18.97 -11.12
C PHE A 48 22.89 -17.78 -10.73
N GLY A 49 22.89 -17.49 -9.41
CA GLY A 49 23.72 -16.48 -8.78
C GLY A 49 24.46 -17.00 -7.56
N VAL A 50 25.69 -16.54 -7.35
CA VAL A 50 26.47 -16.78 -6.13
C VAL A 50 26.76 -15.44 -5.46
N VAL A 51 26.44 -15.33 -4.18
CA VAL A 51 26.84 -14.20 -3.35
C VAL A 51 28.26 -14.50 -2.86
N GLY A 52 29.25 -13.85 -3.48
CA GLY A 52 30.65 -14.05 -3.09
C GLY A 52 30.90 -13.62 -1.65
N ALA A 53 31.38 -14.50 -0.82
CA ALA A 53 31.99 -14.16 0.45
C ALA A 53 33.26 -13.34 0.18
N ALA A 54 33.43 -12.26 0.94
CA ALA A 54 34.61 -11.42 0.91
C ALA A 54 35.84 -12.28 1.23
N VAL A 55 36.73 -12.45 0.26
CA VAL A 55 38.06 -13.03 0.50
C VAL A 55 38.91 -11.94 1.11
N GLY A 56 39.33 -12.14 2.35
CA GLY A 56 40.34 -11.33 3.03
C GLY A 56 41.71 -11.46 2.36
N PRO A 57 42.62 -10.50 2.57
CA PRO A 57 43.88 -10.42 1.85
C PRO A 57 44.87 -11.50 2.32
N SER A 58 45.37 -12.30 1.38
CA SER A 58 46.52 -13.16 1.59
C SER A 58 47.78 -12.38 1.16
N GLU A 59 48.69 -12.23 2.11
CA GLU A 59 50.03 -11.74 1.93
C GLU A 59 50.87 -12.67 1.04
N ALA A 60 51.52 -12.09 0.05
CA ALA A 60 52.83 -12.60 -0.42
C ALA A 60 53.65 -11.49 -1.09
N SER A 61 54.63 -11.12 -0.35
CA SER A 61 55.94 -10.49 -0.52
C SER A 61 56.54 -10.20 -1.91
N LEU A 62 57.07 -8.97 -1.95
CA LEU A 62 58.43 -8.57 -2.36
C LEU A 62 58.86 -8.62 -3.86
N LYS A 63 59.08 -7.47 -4.43
CA LYS A 63 60.40 -6.86 -4.74
C LYS A 63 60.27 -5.51 -5.44
N LEU A 64 60.89 -4.47 -4.89
CA LEU A 64 61.39 -3.28 -5.54
C LEU A 64 62.74 -3.60 -6.18
N PRO A 65 63.36 -2.78 -7.12
CA PRO A 65 63.42 -1.34 -7.13
C PRO A 65 63.43 -0.62 -8.52
N GLY A 66 63.25 0.69 -8.50
CA GLY A 66 63.97 1.67 -9.34
C GLY A 66 63.23 2.20 -10.58
N GLU A 67 62.97 3.35 -10.61
CA GLU A 67 63.37 4.68 -10.99
C GLU A 67 62.24 5.55 -11.60
N PRO A 68 62.39 6.86 -11.85
CA PRO A 68 61.37 7.86 -11.62
C PRO A 68 60.76 8.49 -12.91
N GLY A 69 59.55 8.99 -12.72
CA GLY A 69 59.09 10.15 -13.48
C GLY A 69 58.30 9.92 -14.73
N GLU A 70 56.96 10.03 -14.56
CA GLU A 70 56.11 10.67 -15.56
C GLU A 70 54.81 11.20 -14.92
N PRO A 71 54.13 12.20 -15.53
CA PRO A 71 53.15 13.03 -14.82
C PRO A 71 51.83 12.34 -14.58
N PHE A 72 51.23 12.67 -13.44
CA PHE A 72 49.89 12.29 -13.03
C PHE A 72 48.86 12.47 -14.16
N GLN A 73 48.49 11.39 -14.81
CA GLN A 73 47.24 11.32 -15.53
C GLN A 73 46.16 10.95 -14.51
N VAL A 74 45.21 11.88 -14.29
CA VAL A 74 44.00 11.65 -13.55
C VAL A 74 43.26 10.53 -14.27
N ALA A 75 43.22 9.34 -13.67
CA ALA A 75 42.47 8.21 -14.18
C ALA A 75 40.97 8.59 -14.28
N PRO A 76 40.28 8.26 -15.36
CA PRO A 76 38.84 8.50 -15.45
C PRO A 76 38.14 7.72 -14.33
N PRO A 77 37.05 8.28 -13.75
CA PRO A 77 36.31 7.62 -12.67
C PRO A 77 35.87 6.21 -13.12
N PRO A 78 35.79 5.26 -12.16
CA PRO A 78 35.46 3.88 -12.48
C PRO A 78 34.13 3.78 -13.24
N LEU A 79 34.07 2.91 -14.22
CA LEU A 79 32.92 2.72 -15.15
C LEU A 79 31.55 2.62 -14.40
N GLY A 80 31.55 2.19 -13.14
CA GLY A 80 30.35 2.09 -12.31
C GLY A 80 29.70 3.44 -11.99
N ASP A 81 30.51 4.48 -11.75
CA ASP A 81 29.99 5.82 -11.40
C ASP A 81 29.44 6.54 -12.63
N ARG A 82 30.05 6.35 -13.80
CA ARG A 82 29.53 6.88 -15.07
C ARG A 82 28.19 6.26 -15.45
N LEU A 83 28.07 4.95 -15.32
CA LEU A 83 26.82 4.24 -15.62
C LEU A 83 25.70 4.67 -14.65
N SER A 84 26.03 4.85 -13.38
CA SER A 84 25.09 5.34 -12.37
C SER A 84 24.63 6.78 -12.64
N MET A 85 25.50 7.64 -13.11
CA MET A 85 25.19 9.01 -13.52
C MET A 85 24.30 9.02 -14.78
N GLU A 86 24.66 8.26 -15.81
CA GLU A 86 23.87 8.14 -17.05
C GLU A 86 22.46 7.57 -16.77
N VAL A 87 22.34 6.57 -15.90
CA VAL A 87 21.05 6.01 -15.47
C VAL A 87 20.23 7.05 -14.69
N ALA A 88 20.87 7.86 -13.84
CA ALA A 88 20.20 8.94 -13.11
C ALA A 88 19.72 10.06 -14.05
N ASP A 89 20.52 10.42 -15.04
CA ASP A 89 20.16 11.44 -16.04
C ASP A 89 19.05 10.95 -16.97
N LEU A 90 19.11 9.70 -17.45
CA LEU A 90 18.05 9.08 -18.25
C LEU A 90 16.73 8.99 -17.46
N LYS A 91 16.80 8.64 -16.17
CA LYS A 91 15.63 8.61 -15.30
C LYS A 91 15.00 9.99 -15.14
N LYS A 92 15.81 11.02 -14.98
CA LYS A 92 15.38 12.43 -14.90
C LYS A 92 14.75 12.91 -16.22
N GLU A 93 15.30 12.50 -17.35
CA GLU A 93 14.79 12.83 -18.68
C GLU A 93 13.47 12.11 -18.96
N LEU A 94 13.35 10.82 -18.62
CA LEU A 94 12.10 10.08 -18.66
C LEU A 94 11.01 10.67 -17.75
N GLU A 95 11.35 11.10 -16.55
CA GLU A 95 10.43 11.81 -15.66
C GLU A 95 10.00 13.16 -16.24
N GLY A 96 10.91 13.87 -16.91
CA GLY A 96 10.60 15.10 -17.64
C GLY A 96 9.64 14.87 -18.80
N MET A 97 9.91 13.85 -19.63
CA MET A 97 9.03 13.45 -20.75
C MET A 97 7.66 12.98 -20.24
N ARG A 98 7.62 12.18 -19.19
CA ARG A 98 6.36 11.72 -18.57
C ARG A 98 5.52 12.92 -18.09
N ARG A 99 6.15 13.90 -17.43
CA ARG A 99 5.45 15.14 -17.01
C ARG A 99 4.93 15.94 -18.20
N ALA A 100 5.73 16.08 -19.26
CA ALA A 100 5.30 16.79 -20.47
C ALA A 100 4.10 16.10 -21.15
N ILE A 101 4.12 14.77 -21.27
CA ILE A 101 3.02 13.99 -21.83
C ILE A 101 1.77 14.09 -20.95
N SER A 102 1.93 14.01 -19.62
CA SER A 102 0.81 14.16 -18.67
C SER A 102 0.17 15.53 -18.75
N ARG A 103 0.94 16.61 -18.89
CA ARG A 103 0.41 17.96 -19.11
C ARG A 103 -0.46 18.03 -20.36
N THR A 104 -0.04 17.41 -21.45
CA THR A 104 -0.78 17.45 -22.71
C THR A 104 -2.02 16.55 -22.68
N ALA A 105 -1.94 15.41 -22.01
CA ALA A 105 -3.02 14.44 -21.97
C ALA A 105 -4.15 14.80 -20.99
N TYR A 106 -3.81 15.46 -19.87
CA TYR A 106 -4.76 15.72 -18.78
C TYR A 106 -5.14 17.19 -18.58
N SER A 107 -4.39 18.15 -19.18
CA SER A 107 -4.72 19.57 -19.02
C SER A 107 -5.85 20.00 -19.97
N PRO A 108 -6.97 20.50 -19.47
CA PRO A 108 -8.02 21.07 -20.31
C PRO A 108 -7.50 22.29 -21.09
N SER A 109 -7.97 22.46 -22.33
CA SER A 109 -7.58 23.59 -23.21
C SER A 109 -7.86 24.98 -22.61
N GLN A 110 -8.76 25.07 -21.64
CA GLN A 110 -9.10 26.30 -20.91
C GLN A 110 -8.03 26.79 -19.91
N TRP A 111 -6.97 26.01 -19.72
CA TRP A 111 -5.85 26.33 -18.81
C TRP A 111 -4.67 27.01 -19.55
N ILE A 112 -4.87 27.47 -20.77
CA ILE A 112 -3.87 28.22 -21.54
C ILE A 112 -3.60 29.54 -20.81
N GLY A 113 -2.34 29.76 -20.37
CA GLY A 113 -1.92 30.97 -19.63
C GLY A 113 -1.88 30.83 -18.11
N VAL A 114 -2.14 29.64 -17.56
CA VAL A 114 -2.03 29.34 -16.12
C VAL A 114 -0.58 28.98 -15.76
N SER A 115 -0.20 29.21 -14.51
CA SER A 115 1.15 28.88 -14.02
C SER A 115 1.48 27.41 -14.23
N PRO A 116 2.75 27.07 -14.58
CA PRO A 116 3.18 25.68 -14.76
C PRO A 116 2.89 24.80 -13.53
N ASP A 117 3.01 25.34 -12.32
CA ASP A 117 2.79 24.60 -11.07
C ASP A 117 1.35 24.12 -10.92
N ILE A 118 0.36 24.94 -11.34
CA ILE A 118 -1.06 24.57 -11.34
C ILE A 118 -1.32 23.44 -12.34
N SER A 119 -0.77 23.56 -13.55
CA SER A 119 -0.92 22.52 -14.59
C SER A 119 -0.27 21.21 -14.17
N ASP A 120 0.91 21.28 -13.53
CA ASP A 120 1.62 20.12 -13.03
C ASP A 120 0.88 19.44 -11.86
N ALA A 121 0.33 20.22 -10.93
CA ALA A 121 -0.47 19.70 -9.83
C ALA A 121 -1.75 19.02 -10.33
N TYR A 122 -2.46 19.64 -11.28
CA TYR A 122 -3.64 19.04 -11.89
C TYR A 122 -3.29 17.71 -12.59
N ALA A 123 -2.22 17.70 -13.38
CA ALA A 123 -1.76 16.49 -14.06
C ALA A 123 -1.33 15.41 -13.08
N ALA A 124 -0.67 15.76 -11.98
CA ALA A 124 -0.27 14.81 -10.93
C ALA A 124 -1.48 14.19 -10.21
N LEU A 125 -2.47 15.02 -9.84
CA LEU A 125 -3.69 14.55 -9.18
C LEU A 125 -4.50 13.62 -10.09
N THR A 126 -4.67 13.98 -11.36
CA THR A 126 -5.40 13.15 -12.34
C THR A 126 -4.63 11.89 -12.70
N ALA A 127 -3.29 11.92 -12.72
CA ALA A 127 -2.46 10.73 -12.90
C ALA A 127 -2.52 9.78 -11.68
N ALA A 128 -2.78 10.30 -10.48
CA ALA A 128 -3.07 9.51 -9.29
C ALA A 128 -4.52 8.99 -9.26
N GLU A 129 -5.32 9.24 -10.29
CA GLU A 129 -6.75 8.91 -10.41
C GLU A 129 -7.66 9.68 -9.44
N VAL A 130 -7.26 10.87 -9.01
CA VAL A 130 -8.21 11.82 -8.42
C VAL A 130 -9.16 12.31 -9.53
N SER A 131 -10.45 12.39 -9.24
CA SER A 131 -11.42 12.82 -10.25
C SER A 131 -11.08 14.21 -10.81
N ALA A 132 -11.33 14.41 -12.11
CA ALA A 132 -10.99 15.66 -12.78
C ALA A 132 -11.67 16.88 -12.13
N GLU A 133 -12.87 16.71 -11.59
CA GLU A 133 -13.62 17.76 -10.88
C GLU A 133 -12.93 18.12 -9.58
N LEU A 134 -12.64 17.14 -8.72
CA LEU A 134 -11.97 17.35 -7.44
C LEU A 134 -10.56 17.91 -7.63
N ALA A 135 -9.81 17.40 -8.62
CA ALA A 135 -8.49 17.93 -8.96
C ALA A 135 -8.54 19.40 -9.38
N ARG A 136 -9.55 19.79 -10.17
CA ARG A 136 -9.78 21.19 -10.60
C ARG A 136 -10.10 22.08 -9.40
N GLU A 137 -11.04 21.67 -8.55
CA GLU A 137 -11.38 22.41 -7.34
C GLU A 137 -10.17 22.65 -6.43
N ILE A 138 -9.35 21.62 -6.22
CA ILE A 138 -8.14 21.72 -5.39
C ILE A 138 -7.19 22.76 -5.97
N VAL A 139 -6.85 22.67 -7.26
CA VAL A 139 -5.85 23.58 -7.84
C VAL A 139 -6.38 24.99 -7.99
N GLN A 140 -7.71 25.19 -8.18
CA GLN A 140 -8.34 26.51 -8.16
C GLN A 140 -8.28 27.12 -6.75
N SER A 141 -8.67 26.37 -5.72
CA SER A 141 -8.61 26.83 -4.33
C SER A 141 -7.19 27.23 -3.92
N VAL A 142 -6.16 26.46 -4.34
CA VAL A 142 -4.76 26.82 -4.13
C VAL A 142 -4.39 28.11 -4.88
N GLY A 143 -4.80 28.23 -6.13
CA GLY A 143 -4.56 29.45 -6.94
C GLY A 143 -5.16 30.70 -6.30
N ASP A 144 -6.39 30.61 -5.82
CA ASP A 144 -7.11 31.70 -5.15
C ASP A 144 -6.46 32.07 -3.81
N SER A 145 -6.02 31.07 -3.02
CA SER A 145 -5.38 31.27 -1.72
C SER A 145 -4.05 32.03 -1.82
N LEU A 146 -3.35 31.86 -2.93
CA LEU A 146 -2.06 32.53 -3.21
C LEU A 146 -2.19 33.93 -3.82
N ASN A 147 -3.43 34.51 -3.82
CA ASN A 147 -3.72 35.87 -4.35
C ASN A 147 -3.12 36.09 -5.74
N GLY A 148 -3.76 35.68 -6.80
CA GLY A 148 -3.54 35.99 -8.22
C GLY A 148 -2.19 36.53 -8.72
N ARG A 149 -1.52 37.38 -7.94
CA ARG A 149 -0.18 37.92 -8.21
C ARG A 149 0.96 37.06 -7.66
N ALA A 150 0.72 36.28 -6.59
CA ALA A 150 1.69 35.33 -6.03
C ALA A 150 1.65 33.99 -6.80
N ALA A 151 0.54 33.64 -7.42
CA ALA A 151 0.44 32.44 -8.26
C ALA A 151 1.36 32.53 -9.51
N GLN A 152 1.69 33.74 -9.99
CA GLN A 152 2.67 33.95 -11.06
C GLN A 152 4.12 34.03 -10.55
N ARG A 153 4.33 34.11 -9.23
CA ARG A 153 5.63 34.24 -8.56
C ARG A 153 5.77 33.34 -7.33
N ALA A 154 4.79 32.44 -7.07
CA ALA A 154 4.92 31.53 -5.97
C ALA A 154 6.15 30.65 -6.21
N ASP A 155 7.15 30.79 -5.36
CA ASP A 155 8.24 29.85 -5.31
C ASP A 155 7.63 28.45 -5.17
N GLY A 156 8.06 27.49 -6.00
CA GLY A 156 7.53 26.12 -6.02
C GLY A 156 7.25 25.51 -4.63
N PRO A 157 8.08 25.77 -3.59
CA PRO A 157 7.83 25.33 -2.22
C PRO A 157 6.59 25.92 -1.55
N ALA A 158 6.21 27.17 -1.84
CA ALA A 158 5.01 27.80 -1.27
C ALA A 158 3.72 27.21 -1.89
N PHE A 159 3.72 26.98 -3.20
CA PHE A 159 2.65 26.31 -3.90
C PHE A 159 2.46 24.86 -3.39
N GLN A 160 3.55 24.11 -3.25
CA GLN A 160 3.49 22.74 -2.74
C GLN A 160 2.91 22.65 -1.31
N ARG A 161 3.28 23.59 -0.42
CA ARG A 161 2.68 23.66 0.91
C ARG A 161 1.18 23.94 0.85
N ALA A 162 0.77 24.96 0.09
CA ALA A 162 -0.64 25.29 -0.09
C ALA A 162 -1.45 24.13 -0.69
N LEU A 163 -0.87 23.38 -1.64
CA LEU A 163 -1.50 22.18 -2.20
C LEU A 163 -1.67 21.07 -1.17
N ARG A 164 -0.64 20.79 -0.37
CA ARG A 164 -0.72 19.79 0.71
C ARG A 164 -1.75 20.20 1.77
N ASP A 165 -1.78 21.46 2.15
CA ASP A 165 -2.73 22.01 3.13
C ASP A 165 -4.18 21.92 2.58
N GLU A 166 -4.39 22.22 1.30
CA GLU A 166 -5.70 22.14 0.68
C GLU A 166 -6.21 20.70 0.58
N ILE A 167 -5.36 19.75 0.18
CA ILE A 167 -5.72 18.32 0.16
C ILE A 167 -6.04 17.84 1.59
N SER A 168 -5.22 18.19 2.58
CA SER A 168 -5.41 17.78 3.97
C SER A 168 -6.70 18.27 4.60
N ARG A 169 -7.24 19.41 4.15
CA ARG A 169 -8.53 19.94 4.63
C ARG A 169 -9.75 19.17 4.11
N ARG A 170 -9.61 18.39 3.04
CA ARG A 170 -10.73 17.74 2.37
C ARG A 170 -11.04 16.34 2.88
N PHE A 171 -10.24 15.80 3.76
CA PHE A 171 -10.47 14.50 4.37
C PHE A 171 -10.00 14.51 5.83
N THR A 172 -10.39 13.48 6.56
CA THR A 172 -9.92 13.24 7.92
C THR A 172 -9.31 11.85 8.03
N ALA A 173 -8.32 11.68 8.92
CA ALA A 173 -7.75 10.40 9.28
C ALA A 173 -7.90 10.20 10.79
N ASP A 174 -8.46 9.08 11.19
CA ASP A 174 -8.67 8.69 12.59
C ASP A 174 -8.44 7.19 12.75
N ALA A 175 -7.31 6.82 13.32
CA ALA A 175 -6.92 5.43 13.57
C ALA A 175 -7.29 4.96 14.99
N THR A 176 -8.17 5.65 15.67
CA THR A 176 -8.68 5.21 16.97
C THR A 176 -9.61 4.00 16.77
N LEU A 177 -9.59 3.09 17.74
CA LEU A 177 -10.48 1.93 17.74
C LEU A 177 -11.54 2.10 18.82
N GLY A 178 -12.79 1.88 18.44
CA GLY A 178 -13.93 1.98 19.33
C GLY A 178 -14.41 3.41 19.54
N ARG A 179 -15.66 3.57 19.98
CA ARG A 179 -16.32 4.84 20.19
C ARG A 179 -16.11 5.37 21.60
N GLY A 180 -15.48 6.51 21.71
CA GLY A 180 -15.31 7.22 22.98
C GLY A 180 -14.44 6.49 24.01
N PRO A 181 -14.49 6.93 25.29
CA PRO A 181 -13.66 6.38 26.36
C PRO A 181 -14.23 5.09 26.99
N ALA A 182 -15.45 4.68 26.61
CA ALA A 182 -16.13 3.53 27.20
C ALA A 182 -15.40 2.20 26.89
N GLN A 183 -15.43 1.28 27.83
CA GLN A 183 -14.96 -0.10 27.66
C GLN A 183 -16.13 -1.07 27.76
N PRO A 184 -16.11 -2.17 27.01
CA PRO A 184 -15.12 -2.52 25.98
C PRO A 184 -15.19 -1.61 24.75
N ARG A 185 -14.05 -1.41 24.07
CA ARG A 185 -14.04 -0.85 22.73
C ARG A 185 -14.47 -1.94 21.75
N ILE A 186 -15.57 -1.73 21.06
CA ILE A 186 -16.18 -2.71 20.16
C ILE A 186 -15.98 -2.24 18.73
N VAL A 187 -15.37 -3.06 17.90
CA VAL A 187 -15.05 -2.74 16.52
C VAL A 187 -15.65 -3.80 15.59
N ALA A 188 -16.48 -3.38 14.64
CA ALA A 188 -17.07 -4.26 13.63
C ALA A 188 -16.45 -4.01 12.26
N MET A 189 -16.04 -5.08 11.57
CA MET A 189 -15.54 -5.06 10.21
C MET A 189 -16.66 -5.43 9.24
N VAL A 190 -17.10 -4.49 8.41
CA VAL A 190 -18.10 -4.72 7.36
C VAL A 190 -17.48 -4.50 5.99
N GLY A 191 -18.05 -5.07 4.94
CA GLY A 191 -17.54 -4.86 3.57
C GLY A 191 -17.76 -6.05 2.66
N PRO A 192 -17.44 -5.92 1.37
CA PRO A 192 -17.69 -6.94 0.37
C PRO A 192 -16.88 -8.22 0.59
N PRO A 193 -17.26 -9.33 -0.06
CA PRO A 193 -16.48 -10.55 -0.04
C PRO A 193 -15.04 -10.31 -0.53
N GLY A 194 -14.04 -10.92 0.11
CA GLY A 194 -12.65 -10.80 -0.29
C GLY A 194 -11.98 -9.45 -0.02
N SER A 195 -12.66 -8.52 0.67
CA SER A 195 -12.09 -7.21 1.03
C SER A 195 -11.00 -7.26 2.11
N GLY A 196 -10.74 -8.40 2.74
CA GLY A 196 -9.70 -8.54 3.75
C GLY A 196 -10.13 -8.31 5.19
N LYS A 197 -11.44 -8.31 5.50
CA LYS A 197 -12.00 -8.10 6.85
C LYS A 197 -11.33 -8.95 7.91
N THR A 198 -11.44 -10.26 7.80
CA THR A 198 -10.89 -11.23 8.74
C THR A 198 -9.39 -11.06 8.96
N THR A 199 -8.62 -10.92 7.88
CA THR A 199 -7.16 -10.73 7.97
C THR A 199 -6.80 -9.40 8.65
N THR A 200 -7.50 -8.33 8.32
CA THR A 200 -7.29 -7.00 8.94
C THR A 200 -7.66 -7.02 10.41
N LEU A 201 -8.75 -7.68 10.77
CA LEU A 201 -9.19 -7.86 12.15
C LEU A 201 -8.11 -8.56 12.99
N VAL A 202 -7.50 -9.62 12.46
CA VAL A 202 -6.38 -10.30 13.14
C VAL A 202 -5.18 -9.38 13.31
N LYS A 203 -4.80 -8.60 12.29
CA LYS A 203 -3.71 -7.62 12.38
C LYS A 203 -3.97 -6.58 13.47
N LEU A 204 -5.20 -6.07 13.54
CA LEU A 204 -5.61 -5.12 14.58
C LEU A 204 -5.58 -5.76 15.98
N ALA A 205 -6.06 -7.00 16.12
CA ALA A 205 -6.05 -7.72 17.39
C ALA A 205 -4.62 -7.94 17.91
N VAL A 206 -3.66 -8.21 17.01
CA VAL A 206 -2.25 -8.33 17.39
C VAL A 206 -1.68 -6.98 17.81
N ASN A 207 -1.80 -5.94 16.98
CA ASN A 207 -1.15 -4.66 17.22
C ASN A 207 -1.74 -3.90 18.42
N TYR A 208 -3.07 -3.86 18.52
CA TYR A 208 -3.78 -3.05 19.52
C TYR A 208 -4.24 -3.84 20.74
N GLY A 209 -4.29 -5.16 20.62
CA GLY A 209 -4.64 -6.07 21.71
C GLY A 209 -3.40 -6.66 22.38
N LEU A 210 -2.78 -7.62 21.72
CA LEU A 210 -1.69 -8.42 22.32
C LEU A 210 -0.43 -7.58 22.61
N ALA A 211 0.01 -6.76 21.66
CA ALA A 211 1.18 -5.91 21.85
C ALA A 211 1.00 -4.95 23.03
N ALA A 212 -0.25 -4.52 23.26
CA ALA A 212 -0.63 -3.68 24.40
C ALA A 212 -1.05 -4.46 25.65
N ARG A 213 -1.00 -5.81 25.62
CA ARG A 213 -1.43 -6.72 26.71
C ARG A 213 -2.87 -6.51 27.17
N ARG A 214 -3.76 -6.16 26.24
CA ARG A 214 -5.19 -5.92 26.52
C ARG A 214 -6.00 -7.20 26.40
N PRO A 215 -7.01 -7.45 27.26
CA PRO A 215 -7.95 -8.54 27.08
C PRO A 215 -8.78 -8.38 25.81
N VAL A 216 -8.57 -9.28 24.83
CA VAL A 216 -9.23 -9.25 23.51
C VAL A 216 -10.23 -10.40 23.40
N LEU A 217 -11.34 -10.16 22.70
CA LEU A 217 -12.28 -11.18 22.25
C LEU A 217 -12.53 -11.01 20.75
N LEU A 218 -12.45 -12.10 20.01
CA LEU A 218 -12.79 -12.18 18.59
C LEU A 218 -14.15 -12.85 18.43
N LEU A 219 -15.07 -12.17 17.76
CA LEU A 219 -16.41 -12.68 17.43
C LEU A 219 -16.52 -12.81 15.92
N SER A 220 -17.06 -13.94 15.43
CA SER A 220 -17.36 -14.11 14.01
C SER A 220 -18.86 -14.34 13.83
N MET A 221 -19.44 -13.65 12.87
CA MET A 221 -20.78 -13.88 12.36
C MET A 221 -20.75 -14.52 10.95
N ASP A 222 -19.56 -14.80 10.39
CA ASP A 222 -19.44 -15.45 9.07
C ASP A 222 -19.64 -16.95 9.19
N THR A 223 -20.88 -17.37 9.23
CA THR A 223 -21.29 -18.78 9.27
C THR A 223 -21.36 -19.42 7.90
N TYR A 224 -21.38 -18.63 6.83
CA TYR A 224 -21.45 -19.13 5.46
C TYR A 224 -20.11 -19.69 4.98
N ARG A 225 -19.02 -19.11 5.41
CA ARG A 225 -17.66 -19.50 5.01
C ARG A 225 -16.97 -20.24 6.15
N VAL A 226 -17.28 -21.53 6.29
CA VAL A 226 -16.73 -22.41 7.37
C VAL A 226 -15.20 -22.25 7.48
N ALA A 227 -14.49 -22.24 6.36
CA ALA A 227 -13.03 -22.07 6.35
C ALA A 227 -12.58 -20.72 6.93
N ALA A 228 -13.36 -19.64 6.80
CA ALA A 228 -13.02 -18.33 7.36
C ALA A 228 -13.16 -18.32 8.89
N ALA A 229 -14.23 -18.91 9.41
CA ALA A 229 -14.43 -19.05 10.85
C ALA A 229 -13.34 -19.94 11.48
N ASP A 230 -12.96 -21.04 10.83
CA ASP A 230 -11.89 -21.93 11.29
C ASP A 230 -10.52 -21.26 11.23
N GLN A 231 -10.28 -20.44 10.22
CA GLN A 231 -9.07 -19.63 10.12
C GLN A 231 -8.99 -18.62 11.28
N LEU A 232 -10.07 -17.89 11.57
CA LEU A 232 -10.09 -16.93 12.68
C LEU A 232 -9.96 -17.63 14.03
N ARG A 233 -10.58 -18.81 14.21
CA ARG A 233 -10.41 -19.66 15.39
C ARG A 233 -8.96 -20.08 15.58
N SER A 234 -8.30 -20.48 14.50
CA SER A 234 -6.89 -20.87 14.53
C SER A 234 -5.98 -19.71 14.93
N TYR A 235 -6.22 -18.52 14.39
CA TYR A 235 -5.51 -17.32 14.81
C TYR A 235 -5.76 -17.02 16.29
N ALA A 236 -7.00 -17.06 16.76
CA ALA A 236 -7.34 -16.83 18.16
C ALA A 236 -6.59 -17.78 19.09
N ALA A 237 -6.51 -19.07 18.71
CA ALA A 237 -5.77 -20.08 19.47
C ALA A 237 -4.25 -19.78 19.53
N ILE A 238 -3.65 -19.42 18.39
CA ILE A 238 -2.21 -19.03 18.32
C ILE A 238 -1.95 -17.80 19.19
N LEU A 239 -2.87 -16.84 19.15
CA LEU A 239 -2.76 -15.57 19.86
C LEU A 239 -3.14 -15.67 21.36
N GLY A 240 -3.73 -16.79 21.78
CA GLY A 240 -4.20 -16.96 23.15
C GLY A 240 -5.37 -16.04 23.53
N VAL A 241 -6.19 -15.62 22.57
CA VAL A 241 -7.36 -14.75 22.79
C VAL A 241 -8.67 -15.54 22.66
N GLY A 242 -9.74 -15.04 23.30
CA GLY A 242 -11.06 -15.66 23.20
C GLY A 242 -11.61 -15.58 21.79
N PHE A 243 -12.33 -16.61 21.35
CA PHE A 243 -13.05 -16.67 20.07
C PHE A 243 -14.44 -17.26 20.26
N GLN A 244 -15.43 -16.67 19.62
CA GLN A 244 -16.78 -17.23 19.54
C GLN A 244 -17.35 -17.07 18.11
N LEU A 245 -17.97 -18.13 17.58
CA LEU A 245 -18.76 -18.10 16.36
C LEU A 245 -20.23 -17.92 16.75
N LEU A 246 -20.91 -16.95 16.15
CA LEU A 246 -22.26 -16.54 16.50
C LEU A 246 -23.14 -16.60 15.26
N GLU A 247 -24.31 -17.23 15.37
CA GLU A 247 -25.23 -17.44 14.25
C GLU A 247 -26.29 -16.35 14.12
N THR A 248 -26.56 -15.64 15.20
CA THR A 248 -27.63 -14.65 15.25
C THR A 248 -27.17 -13.31 15.84
N VAL A 249 -27.85 -12.25 15.45
CA VAL A 249 -27.64 -10.91 16.04
C VAL A 249 -27.99 -10.90 17.55
N SER A 250 -28.98 -11.70 17.97
CA SER A 250 -29.32 -11.83 19.38
C SER A 250 -28.21 -12.46 20.19
N SER A 251 -27.57 -13.51 19.67
CA SER A 251 -26.40 -14.11 20.34
C SER A 251 -25.21 -13.17 20.35
N LEU A 252 -25.02 -12.34 19.31
CA LEU A 252 -24.01 -11.29 19.29
C LEU A 252 -24.26 -10.25 20.41
N ALA A 253 -25.48 -9.77 20.53
CA ALA A 253 -25.85 -8.81 21.58
C ALA A 253 -25.58 -9.38 22.98
N GLN A 254 -26.03 -10.59 23.25
CA GLN A 254 -25.81 -11.27 24.52
C GLN A 254 -24.31 -11.48 24.81
N THR A 255 -23.55 -11.96 23.83
CA THR A 255 -22.11 -12.19 24.01
C THR A 255 -21.34 -10.89 24.33
N ILE A 256 -21.70 -9.79 23.71
CA ILE A 256 -21.11 -8.48 24.04
C ILE A 256 -21.39 -8.11 25.49
N GLU A 257 -22.64 -8.27 25.97
CA GLU A 257 -23.00 -7.95 27.35
C GLU A 257 -22.28 -8.85 28.38
N GLU A 258 -22.17 -10.14 28.10
CA GLU A 258 -21.44 -11.08 28.95
C GLU A 258 -19.93 -10.82 29.01
N ASN A 259 -19.38 -10.13 28.01
CA ASN A 259 -17.96 -9.84 27.89
C ASN A 259 -17.59 -8.37 28.12
N ARG A 260 -18.38 -7.63 28.87
CA ARG A 260 -18.11 -6.22 29.24
C ARG A 260 -16.80 -6.01 30.00
N GLY A 261 -16.21 -7.06 30.55
CA GLY A 261 -14.88 -7.05 31.20
C GLY A 261 -13.69 -7.11 30.23
N LYS A 262 -13.92 -7.26 28.93
CA LYS A 262 -12.85 -7.17 27.93
C LYS A 262 -12.51 -5.69 27.65
N GLU A 263 -11.30 -5.44 27.15
CA GLU A 263 -10.92 -4.10 26.69
C GLU A 263 -11.24 -3.89 25.21
N LEU A 264 -11.08 -4.95 24.41
CA LEU A 264 -11.32 -4.92 22.97
C LEU A 264 -12.17 -6.11 22.54
N ILE A 265 -13.23 -5.84 21.80
CA ILE A 265 -14.06 -6.83 21.12
C ILE A 265 -14.03 -6.53 19.62
N PHE A 266 -13.57 -7.48 18.83
CA PHE A 266 -13.58 -7.38 17.38
C PHE A 266 -14.64 -8.30 16.79
N ILE A 267 -15.46 -7.77 15.87
CA ILE A 267 -16.56 -8.48 15.20
C ILE A 267 -16.22 -8.61 13.73
N ASP A 268 -16.04 -9.86 13.28
CA ASP A 268 -15.91 -10.20 11.86
C ASP A 268 -17.30 -10.52 11.31
N THR A 269 -17.73 -9.79 10.28
CA THR A 269 -19.04 -10.00 9.66
C THR A 269 -18.93 -10.77 8.34
N PRO A 270 -20.00 -11.40 7.86
CA PRO A 270 -20.03 -11.98 6.53
C PRO A 270 -19.63 -10.96 5.46
N GLY A 271 -19.03 -11.41 4.38
CA GLY A 271 -18.85 -10.60 3.19
C GLY A 271 -20.18 -10.42 2.49
N LEU A 272 -20.69 -9.19 2.45
CA LEU A 272 -21.97 -8.88 1.81
C LEU A 272 -21.72 -8.37 0.40
N ALA A 273 -22.26 -9.06 -0.61
CA ALA A 273 -22.31 -8.51 -1.95
C ALA A 273 -23.41 -7.44 -2.05
N TYR A 274 -23.36 -6.63 -3.10
CA TYR A 274 -24.34 -5.55 -3.29
C TYR A 274 -25.81 -6.05 -3.22
N GLY A 275 -26.08 -7.24 -3.78
CA GLY A 275 -27.42 -7.84 -3.76
C GLY A 275 -27.85 -8.40 -2.40
N ASP A 276 -26.89 -8.73 -1.53
CA ASP A 276 -27.14 -9.41 -0.25
C ASP A 276 -27.38 -8.42 0.91
N LEU A 277 -27.17 -7.12 0.65
CA LEU A 277 -27.34 -6.09 1.69
C LEU A 277 -28.79 -5.99 2.19
N ALA A 278 -29.77 -6.25 1.34
CA ALA A 278 -31.17 -6.29 1.74
C ALA A 278 -31.46 -7.41 2.76
N ASP A 279 -30.79 -8.54 2.64
CA ASP A 279 -30.96 -9.69 3.53
C ASP A 279 -30.24 -9.51 4.89
N SER A 280 -29.46 -8.45 5.02
CA SER A 280 -28.70 -8.12 6.25
C SER A 280 -29.41 -7.12 7.18
N GLU A 281 -30.71 -6.90 7.02
CA GLU A 281 -31.48 -5.90 7.80
C GLU A 281 -31.30 -6.03 9.32
N SER A 282 -31.27 -7.25 9.83
CA SER A 282 -31.13 -7.48 11.28
C SER A 282 -29.76 -7.01 11.80
N LEU A 283 -28.68 -7.29 11.05
CA LEU A 283 -27.33 -6.82 11.37
C LEU A 283 -27.25 -5.31 11.18
N ALA A 284 -27.81 -4.78 10.10
CA ALA A 284 -27.84 -3.36 9.82
C ALA A 284 -28.55 -2.57 10.93
N HIS A 285 -29.73 -3.03 11.34
CA HIS A 285 -30.48 -2.45 12.44
C HIS A 285 -29.68 -2.49 13.75
N PHE A 286 -29.07 -3.63 14.05
CA PHE A 286 -28.23 -3.79 15.24
C PHE A 286 -27.06 -2.80 15.27
N LEU A 287 -26.25 -2.74 14.21
CA LEU A 287 -25.12 -1.82 14.12
C LEU A 287 -25.57 -0.36 14.15
N ALA A 288 -26.69 -0.04 13.50
CA ALA A 288 -27.24 1.31 13.45
C ALA A 288 -27.76 1.83 14.81
N THR A 289 -28.28 0.92 15.63
CA THR A 289 -28.88 1.27 16.94
C THR A 289 -27.87 1.23 18.09
N ARG A 290 -26.74 0.54 17.91
CA ARG A 290 -25.68 0.43 18.92
C ARG A 290 -24.69 1.60 18.77
N GLY A 291 -24.79 2.56 19.67
CA GLY A 291 -23.90 3.72 19.72
C GLY A 291 -22.48 3.41 20.23
N ASP A 292 -22.24 2.22 20.76
CA ASP A 292 -20.97 1.75 21.33
C ASP A 292 -20.13 0.92 20.36
N ILE A 293 -20.65 0.56 19.17
CA ILE A 293 -19.94 -0.20 18.14
C ILE A 293 -19.36 0.76 17.12
N ASP A 294 -18.05 0.64 16.89
CA ASP A 294 -17.32 1.36 15.85
C ASP A 294 -17.26 0.48 14.60
N THR A 295 -17.96 0.85 13.54
CA THR A 295 -18.06 0.07 12.33
C THR A 295 -17.11 0.61 11.27
N HIS A 296 -16.18 -0.23 10.81
CA HIS A 296 -15.22 0.08 9.76
C HIS A 296 -15.64 -0.61 8.46
N LEU A 297 -15.81 0.18 7.40
CA LEU A 297 -16.04 -0.34 6.05
C LEU A 297 -14.70 -0.68 5.40
N VAL A 298 -14.48 -1.96 5.18
CA VAL A 298 -13.23 -2.53 4.65
C VAL A 298 -13.35 -2.71 3.14
N LEU A 299 -12.52 -2.00 2.39
CA LEU A 299 -12.56 -1.90 0.94
C LEU A 299 -11.18 -2.18 0.32
N PRO A 300 -11.10 -2.92 -0.81
CA PRO A 300 -9.84 -3.04 -1.55
C PRO A 300 -9.45 -1.72 -2.22
N ALA A 301 -8.20 -1.32 -2.09
CA ALA A 301 -7.65 -0.11 -2.72
C ALA A 301 -7.63 -0.19 -4.25
N SER A 302 -7.60 -1.41 -4.80
CA SER A 302 -7.61 -1.68 -6.25
C SER A 302 -8.99 -1.57 -6.90
N MET A 303 -10.03 -1.19 -6.14
CA MET A 303 -11.38 -1.00 -6.67
C MET A 303 -11.45 0.26 -7.54
N LYS A 304 -12.18 0.18 -8.68
CA LYS A 304 -12.42 1.36 -9.52
C LYS A 304 -13.21 2.43 -8.77
N ALA A 305 -12.89 3.71 -8.98
CA ALA A 305 -13.52 4.82 -8.27
C ALA A 305 -15.06 4.79 -8.30
N ALA A 306 -15.66 4.50 -9.45
CA ALA A 306 -17.13 4.44 -9.59
C ALA A 306 -17.74 3.25 -8.80
N ASP A 307 -17.05 2.11 -8.75
CA ASP A 307 -17.52 0.94 -7.99
C ASP A 307 -17.30 1.16 -6.49
N LEU A 308 -16.22 1.84 -6.12
CA LEU A 308 -15.92 2.23 -4.75
C LEU A 308 -17.02 3.13 -4.19
N SER A 309 -17.40 4.20 -4.89
CA SER A 309 -18.46 5.11 -4.45
C SER A 309 -19.81 4.40 -4.31
N ARG A 310 -20.18 3.56 -5.29
CA ARG A 310 -21.41 2.77 -5.19
C ARG A 310 -21.39 1.80 -4.00
N MET A 311 -20.21 1.22 -3.71
CA MET A 311 -20.07 0.31 -2.58
C MET A 311 -20.22 1.06 -1.25
N VAL A 312 -19.56 2.21 -1.10
CA VAL A 312 -19.70 3.05 0.11
C VAL A 312 -21.15 3.45 0.33
N ASP A 313 -21.84 3.90 -0.73
CA ASP A 313 -23.25 4.31 -0.64
C ASP A 313 -24.16 3.12 -0.27
N ALA A 314 -23.91 1.95 -0.83
CA ALA A 314 -24.69 0.76 -0.51
C ALA A 314 -24.50 0.28 0.94
N PHE A 315 -23.27 0.37 1.45
CA PHE A 315 -22.97 -0.02 2.83
C PHE A 315 -23.42 1.02 3.87
N GLU A 316 -23.96 2.16 3.46
CA GLU A 316 -24.47 3.19 4.37
C GLU A 316 -25.60 2.68 5.28
N ILE A 317 -26.31 1.64 4.86
CA ILE A 317 -27.31 0.95 5.68
C ILE A 317 -26.72 0.37 6.99
N LEU A 318 -25.43 0.00 6.97
CA LEU A 318 -24.69 -0.49 8.14
C LEU A 318 -24.06 0.65 8.97
N ARG A 319 -24.24 1.89 8.55
CA ARG A 319 -23.72 3.11 9.16
C ARG A 319 -22.23 3.04 9.52
N PRO A 320 -21.33 2.75 8.59
CA PRO A 320 -19.90 2.73 8.87
C PRO A 320 -19.41 4.12 9.28
N GLN A 321 -18.60 4.18 10.33
CA GLN A 321 -18.01 5.41 10.82
C GLN A 321 -16.66 5.70 10.18
N HIS A 322 -15.96 4.65 9.74
CA HIS A 322 -14.63 4.74 9.19
C HIS A 322 -14.51 4.00 7.85
N LEU A 323 -13.63 4.48 6.98
CA LEU A 323 -13.17 3.73 5.81
C LEU A 323 -11.81 3.11 6.12
N LEU A 324 -11.66 1.84 5.79
CA LEU A 324 -10.42 1.09 5.94
C LEU A 324 -10.06 0.48 4.57
N PHE A 325 -8.87 0.80 4.08
CA PHE A 325 -8.44 0.32 2.77
C PHE A 325 -7.40 -0.78 2.89
N THR A 326 -7.63 -1.85 2.15
CA THR A 326 -6.75 -3.02 2.09
C THR A 326 -6.11 -3.16 0.72
N LYS A 327 -5.10 -4.03 0.63
CA LYS A 327 -4.46 -4.39 -0.64
C LYS A 327 -3.85 -3.20 -1.37
N LEU A 328 -3.21 -2.30 -0.61
CA LEU A 328 -2.52 -1.16 -1.19
C LEU A 328 -1.38 -1.58 -2.11
N ASP A 329 -0.85 -2.79 -1.92
CA ASP A 329 0.17 -3.43 -2.76
C ASP A 329 -0.35 -3.90 -4.13
N GLU A 330 -1.68 -3.99 -4.31
CA GLU A 330 -2.31 -4.41 -5.58
C GLU A 330 -2.61 -3.23 -6.53
N THR A 331 -2.32 -1.98 -6.13
CA THR A 331 -2.57 -0.78 -6.95
C THR A 331 -1.38 0.17 -6.98
N GLY A 332 -1.23 0.90 -8.07
CA GLY A 332 -0.24 1.98 -8.23
C GLY A 332 -0.83 3.39 -8.11
N THR A 333 -2.15 3.52 -7.92
CA THR A 333 -2.87 4.81 -7.85
C THR A 333 -3.77 4.85 -6.63
N TYR A 334 -3.73 5.96 -5.90
CA TYR A 334 -4.40 6.08 -4.60
C TYR A 334 -5.38 7.26 -4.52
N GLY A 335 -5.57 7.96 -5.63
CA GLY A 335 -6.56 9.03 -5.76
C GLY A 335 -7.98 8.62 -5.42
N PRO A 336 -8.44 7.40 -5.79
CA PRO A 336 -9.77 6.91 -5.40
C PRO A 336 -9.98 6.85 -3.88
N ILE A 337 -8.96 6.49 -3.09
CA ILE A 337 -9.01 6.47 -1.62
C ILE A 337 -9.29 7.88 -1.07
N PHE A 338 -8.48 8.85 -1.52
CA PHE A 338 -8.64 10.25 -1.14
C PHE A 338 -10.00 10.82 -1.61
N GLY A 339 -10.34 10.58 -2.88
CA GLY A 339 -11.59 11.07 -3.46
C GLY A 339 -12.81 10.56 -2.70
N GLU A 340 -12.81 9.30 -2.28
CA GLU A 340 -13.92 8.71 -1.55
C GLU A 340 -13.99 9.22 -0.10
N ALA A 341 -12.86 9.40 0.56
CA ALA A 341 -12.83 10.02 1.89
C ALA A 341 -13.35 11.47 1.83
N ALA A 342 -12.94 12.24 0.82
CA ALA A 342 -13.41 13.61 0.61
C ALA A 342 -14.91 13.66 0.28
N ARG A 343 -15.41 12.72 -0.54
CA ARG A 343 -16.83 12.65 -0.95
C ARG A 343 -17.74 12.25 0.19
N SER A 344 -17.37 11.19 0.92
CA SER A 344 -18.23 10.62 1.97
C SER A 344 -18.12 11.35 3.31
N GLY A 345 -17.04 12.14 3.51
CA GLY A 345 -16.73 12.79 4.77
C GLY A 345 -16.34 11.81 5.91
N LYS A 346 -16.19 10.52 5.58
CA LYS A 346 -15.80 9.49 6.57
C LYS A 346 -14.29 9.49 6.77
N PRO A 347 -13.82 9.44 8.03
CA PRO A 347 -12.40 9.36 8.33
C PRO A 347 -11.79 8.05 7.82
N LEU A 348 -10.53 8.14 7.36
CA LEU A 348 -9.69 6.99 7.04
C LEU A 348 -9.09 6.45 8.32
N SER A 349 -9.23 5.14 8.57
CA SER A 349 -8.73 4.53 9.81
C SER A 349 -7.41 3.79 9.64
N PHE A 350 -7.36 2.80 8.80
CA PHE A 350 -6.17 1.97 8.60
C PHE A 350 -5.97 1.62 7.14
N PHE A 351 -4.71 1.30 6.81
CA PHE A 351 -4.30 0.74 5.53
C PHE A 351 -3.64 -0.61 5.73
N THR A 352 -3.84 -1.55 4.80
CA THR A 352 -3.06 -2.78 4.75
C THR A 352 -2.44 -2.99 3.38
N ALA A 353 -1.16 -3.41 3.38
CA ALA A 353 -0.40 -3.68 2.18
C ALA A 353 0.29 -5.04 2.34
N GLY A 354 -0.32 -6.11 1.78
CA GLY A 354 0.26 -7.46 1.85
C GLY A 354 -0.34 -8.38 2.91
N GLN A 355 0.29 -9.56 3.05
CA GLN A 355 -0.27 -10.70 3.79
C GLN A 355 0.36 -10.95 5.16
N ARG A 356 1.45 -10.27 5.51
CA ARG A 356 2.14 -10.49 6.78
C ARG A 356 1.31 -9.93 7.95
N ILE A 357 1.29 -10.68 9.03
CA ILE A 357 0.56 -10.36 10.26
C ILE A 357 1.60 -10.27 11.40
N PRO A 358 1.69 -9.14 12.09
CA PRO A 358 0.88 -7.92 11.96
C PRO A 358 1.49 -6.82 11.07
N GLU A 359 2.67 -7.02 10.45
CA GLU A 359 3.55 -5.99 9.90
C GLU A 359 2.89 -5.15 8.79
N ASP A 360 2.06 -5.78 7.96
CA ASP A 360 1.42 -5.13 6.82
C ASP A 360 0.11 -4.42 7.24
N LEU A 361 0.13 -3.68 8.35
CA LEU A 361 -0.94 -2.79 8.82
C LEU A 361 -0.34 -1.46 9.23
N GLU A 362 -0.87 -0.37 8.71
CA GLU A 362 -0.49 0.98 9.10
C GLU A 362 -1.72 1.82 9.49
N ALA A 363 -1.56 2.71 10.46
CA ALA A 363 -2.56 3.69 10.81
C ALA A 363 -2.66 4.76 9.71
N ALA A 364 -3.87 5.12 9.30
CA ALA A 364 -4.05 6.22 8.37
C ALA A 364 -3.66 7.54 9.05
N SER A 365 -2.94 8.38 8.31
CA SER A 365 -2.58 9.73 8.72
C SER A 365 -2.66 10.68 7.53
N SER A 366 -2.86 11.97 7.80
CA SER A 366 -2.89 12.98 6.74
C SER A 366 -1.58 12.98 5.93
N GLU A 367 -0.44 12.83 6.58
CA GLU A 367 0.86 12.78 5.92
C GLU A 367 0.94 11.56 4.97
N ARG A 368 0.50 10.39 5.44
CA ARG A 368 0.51 9.17 4.64
C ARG A 368 -0.37 9.27 3.40
N VAL A 369 -1.57 9.81 3.53
CA VAL A 369 -2.49 10.02 2.39
C VAL A 369 -1.90 11.00 1.39
N LEU A 370 -1.31 12.10 1.86
CA LEU A 370 -0.63 13.06 1.00
C LEU A 370 0.52 12.42 0.23
N ASP A 371 1.33 11.59 0.87
CA ASP A 371 2.43 10.89 0.22
C ASP A 371 1.93 9.89 -0.83
N LEU A 372 0.82 9.21 -0.58
CA LEU A 372 0.18 8.31 -1.54
C LEU A 372 -0.36 9.07 -2.75
N VAL A 373 -1.09 10.16 -2.54
CA VAL A 373 -1.76 10.93 -3.61
C VAL A 373 -0.78 11.77 -4.42
N LEU A 374 0.22 12.37 -3.76
CA LEU A 374 1.23 13.22 -4.39
C LEU A 374 2.51 12.45 -4.75
N HIS A 375 2.48 11.12 -4.79
CA HIS A 375 3.64 10.31 -5.12
C HIS A 375 4.25 10.75 -6.47
N GLY A 376 5.53 11.16 -6.44
CA GLY A 376 6.23 11.69 -7.62
C GLY A 376 5.98 13.17 -7.94
N PHE A 377 5.10 13.88 -7.21
CA PHE A 377 4.95 15.33 -7.32
C PHE A 377 5.86 16.03 -6.30
N GLY A 378 6.75 16.91 -6.79
CA GLY A 378 7.68 17.66 -5.92
C GLY A 378 9.03 17.00 -5.63
N GLY A 379 9.35 15.92 -6.33
CA GLY A 379 10.64 15.24 -6.44
C GLY A 379 11.64 15.43 -5.30
N ARG A 380 11.48 14.69 -4.22
CA ARG A 380 12.57 14.08 -3.44
C ARG A 380 11.97 12.86 -2.75
N ALA A 381 12.13 11.70 -3.39
CA ALA A 381 11.97 10.44 -2.68
C ALA A 381 12.85 10.50 -1.43
N ARG A 382 12.25 10.50 -0.25
CA ARG A 382 12.95 10.06 0.94
C ARG A 382 13.25 8.59 0.70
N SER A 383 14.52 8.30 0.38
CA SER A 383 15.07 6.96 0.42
C SER A 383 14.65 6.33 1.73
N ALA A 384 13.91 5.23 1.65
CA ALA A 384 13.63 4.39 2.78
C ALA A 384 14.97 3.94 3.38
N ALA A 385 15.21 4.29 4.62
CA ALA A 385 16.28 3.75 5.44
C ALA A 385 15.84 2.40 6.00
#